data_14deed36d77259f543aa91694873b767
#
_entry.id   14deed36d77259f543aa91694873b767
#
_cell.length_a   1.000
_cell.length_b   1.000
_cell.length_c   1.000
_cell.angle_alpha   90.00
_cell.angle_beta   90.00
_cell.angle_gamma   90.00
#
_symmetry.space_group_name_H-M   'P 1'
#
loop_
_entity.id
_entity.type
_entity.pdbx_description
1 polymer ?
#
loop_
_entity_poly.entity_id
_entity_poly.type
_entity_poly.pdbx_seq_one_letter_code
_entity_poly.pdbx_strand_id
1 'polypeptide(L)' 'MTIISFDEVLKLKKACDEKFKEHVHFHDACGGQYFTLETDSDEIRKFIADFMQKMNYKVVFDKSGMSFTLE' A
#
# COMPACT_ATOMS: atom_id res chain seq x y z
N MET A 1 -11.57 7.89 6.05
CA MET A 1 -10.18 7.52 5.73
C MET A 1 -9.47 7.05 6.99
N THR A 2 -8.74 5.96 6.89
CA THR A 2 -7.98 5.41 8.01
C THR A 2 -6.54 5.90 7.94
N ILE A 3 -6.02 6.33 9.08
CA ILE A 3 -4.64 6.80 9.19
C ILE A 3 -3.77 5.62 9.65
N ILE A 4 -2.70 5.36 8.90
CA ILE A 4 -1.76 4.30 9.21
C ILE A 4 -0.55 4.87 9.96
N SER A 5 -0.01 4.10 10.90
CA SER A 5 1.20 4.52 11.60
C SER A 5 2.44 4.36 10.69
N PHE A 6 3.48 5.14 10.97
CA PHE A 6 4.71 5.08 10.20
C PHE A 6 5.38 3.70 10.29
N ASP A 7 5.33 3.07 11.45
CA ASP A 7 5.88 1.72 11.61
C ASP A 7 5.20 0.70 10.70
N GLU A 8 3.88 0.81 10.56
CA GLU A 8 3.12 -0.08 9.67
C GLU A 8 3.44 0.20 8.20
N VAL A 9 3.66 1.47 7.85
CA VAL A 9 4.11 1.84 6.50
C VAL A 9 5.43 1.16 6.19
N LEU A 10 6.38 1.21 7.13
CA LEU A 10 7.70 0.60 6.94
C LEU A 10 7.60 -0.92 6.78
N LYS A 11 6.70 -1.57 7.53
CA LYS A 11 6.48 -3.01 7.39
C LYS A 11 5.99 -3.37 6.00
N LEU A 12 5.05 -2.60 5.48
CA LEU A 12 4.53 -2.84 4.13
C LEU A 12 5.61 -2.63 3.07
N LYS A 13 6.35 -1.53 3.16
CA LYS A 13 7.43 -1.22 2.22
C LYS A 13 8.48 -2.32 2.22
N LYS A 14 8.88 -2.78 3.40
CA LYS A 14 9.87 -3.83 3.52
C LYS A 14 9.38 -5.15 2.93
N ALA A 15 8.13 -5.52 3.21
CA ALA A 15 7.55 -6.76 2.70
C ALA A 15 7.50 -6.79 1.18
N CYS A 16 7.11 -5.68 0.56
CA CYS A 16 7.05 -5.58 -0.90
C CYS A 16 8.44 -5.58 -1.52
N ASP A 17 9.40 -4.91 -0.89
CA ASP A 17 10.78 -4.88 -1.38
C ASP A 17 11.41 -6.28 -1.31
N GLU A 18 11.22 -6.99 -0.21
CA GLU A 18 11.82 -8.32 -0.03
C GLU A 18 11.22 -9.35 -0.99
N LYS A 19 9.91 -9.28 -1.23
CA LYS A 19 9.22 -10.29 -2.03
C LYS A 19 9.27 -10.02 -3.53
N PHE A 20 9.12 -8.76 -3.94
CA PHE A 20 8.98 -8.40 -5.35
C PHE A 20 10.02 -7.39 -5.82
N LYS A 21 10.87 -6.88 -4.94
CA LYS A 21 11.76 -5.74 -5.20
C LYS A 21 10.94 -4.52 -5.64
N GLU A 22 9.74 -4.41 -5.12
CA GLU A 22 8.83 -3.31 -5.42
C GLU A 22 8.99 -2.20 -4.40
N HIS A 23 9.13 -0.97 -4.87
CA HIS A 23 9.19 0.22 -4.02
C HIS A 23 7.81 0.83 -3.92
N VAL A 24 7.17 0.65 -2.76
CA VAL A 24 5.89 1.29 -2.48
C VAL A 24 6.17 2.68 -1.93
N HIS A 25 5.59 3.70 -2.55
CA HIS A 25 5.76 5.08 -2.12
C HIS A 25 4.60 5.50 -1.24
N PHE A 26 4.91 6.08 -0.10
CA PHE A 26 3.90 6.58 0.83
C PHE A 26 3.83 8.10 0.74
N HIS A 27 2.63 8.63 0.63
CA HIS A 27 2.38 10.07 0.55
C HIS A 27 1.46 10.49 1.67
N ASP A 28 1.89 11.47 2.45
CA ASP A 28 1.11 12.04 3.53
C ASP A 28 0.93 13.52 3.24
N ALA A 29 -0.25 13.87 2.75
CA ALA A 29 -0.55 15.22 2.30
C ALA A 29 -1.81 15.75 2.98
N CYS A 30 -2.10 17.04 2.78
CA CYS A 30 -3.27 17.69 3.38
C CYS A 30 -4.60 17.01 3.01
N GLY A 31 -4.66 16.35 1.86
CA GLY A 31 -5.84 15.61 1.41
C GLY A 31 -5.97 14.21 2.00
N GLY A 32 -4.98 13.75 2.76
CA GLY A 32 -4.96 12.43 3.36
C GLY A 32 -3.74 11.63 2.98
N GLN A 33 -3.72 10.37 3.41
CA GLN A 33 -2.61 9.46 3.14
C GLN A 33 -2.95 8.55 1.97
N TYR A 34 -1.97 8.31 1.09
CA TYR A 34 -2.13 7.36 0.00
C TYR A 34 -0.79 6.76 -0.39
N PHE A 35 -0.84 5.68 -1.16
CA PHE A 35 0.35 4.95 -1.60
C PHE A 35 0.36 4.86 -3.11
N THR A 36 1.56 4.80 -3.69
CA THR A 36 1.71 4.56 -5.12
C THR A 36 2.69 3.41 -5.36
N LEU A 37 2.46 2.68 -6.46
CA LEU A 37 3.30 1.56 -6.89
C LEU A 37 4.14 1.97 -8.09
N GLU A 38 5.21 1.21 -8.36
CA GLU A 38 6.03 1.41 -9.55
C GLU A 38 5.71 0.39 -10.64
N THR A 39 5.20 -0.78 -10.25
CA THR A 39 4.94 -1.88 -11.18
C THR A 39 3.44 -2.17 -11.24
N ASP A 40 2.90 -2.28 -12.44
CA ASP A 40 1.52 -2.65 -12.67
C ASP A 40 1.42 -4.18 -12.65
N SER A 41 1.08 -4.74 -11.51
CA SER A 41 1.06 -6.18 -11.28
C SER A 41 -0.10 -6.58 -10.37
N ASP A 42 -0.96 -7.46 -10.86
CA ASP A 42 -2.06 -8.00 -10.06
C ASP A 42 -1.53 -8.81 -8.87
N GLU A 43 -0.41 -9.49 -9.05
CA GLU A 43 0.21 -10.27 -7.98
C GLU A 43 0.63 -9.39 -6.82
N ILE A 44 1.26 -8.25 -7.13
CA ILE A 44 1.67 -7.29 -6.11
C ILE A 44 0.45 -6.69 -5.42
N ARG A 45 -0.57 -6.30 -6.18
CA ARG A 45 -1.80 -5.73 -5.62
C ARG A 45 -2.48 -6.72 -4.67
N LYS A 46 -2.56 -7.98 -5.06
CA LYS A 46 -3.16 -9.01 -4.21
C LYS A 46 -2.34 -9.21 -2.93
N PHE A 47 -1.03 -9.25 -3.05
CA PHE A 47 -0.15 -9.37 -1.89
C PHE A 47 -0.38 -8.22 -0.90
N ILE A 48 -0.45 -7.00 -1.41
CA ILE A 48 -0.66 -5.81 -0.58
C ILE A 48 -2.02 -5.88 0.12
N ALA A 49 -3.07 -6.24 -0.62
CA ALA A 49 -4.41 -6.35 -0.04
C ALA A 49 -4.44 -7.38 1.09
N ASP A 50 -3.85 -8.55 0.87
CA ASP A 50 -3.81 -9.61 1.88
C ASP A 50 -2.96 -9.21 3.08
N PHE A 51 -1.82 -8.58 2.84
CA PHE A 51 -0.91 -8.13 3.89
C PHE A 51 -1.59 -7.11 4.80
N MET A 52 -2.25 -6.11 4.19
CA MET A 52 -2.90 -5.05 4.95
C MET A 52 -4.17 -5.55 5.66
N GLN A 53 -4.85 -6.53 5.09
CA GLN A 53 -6.02 -7.13 5.74
C GLN A 53 -5.64 -7.78 7.07
N LYS A 54 -4.46 -8.38 7.15
CA LYS A 54 -3.97 -8.98 8.40
C LYS A 54 -3.74 -7.94 9.48
N MET A 55 -3.57 -6.68 9.08
CA MET A 55 -3.44 -5.56 10.02
C MET A 55 -4.77 -4.80 10.20
N ASN A 56 -5.87 -5.37 9.73
CA ASN A 56 -7.23 -4.81 9.85
C ASN A 56 -7.46 -3.56 9.00
N TYR A 57 -6.75 -3.45 7.88
CA TYR A 57 -6.97 -2.39 6.90
C TYR A 57 -7.58 -2.94 5.63
N LYS A 58 -8.47 -2.16 5.03
CA LYS A 58 -9.01 -2.46 3.71
C LYS A 58 -8.29 -1.59 2.69
N VAL A 59 -7.73 -2.22 1.66
CA VAL A 59 -7.03 -1.52 0.59
C VAL A 59 -8.01 -1.18 -0.53
N VAL A 60 -8.02 0.09 -0.93
CA VAL A 60 -8.87 0.56 -2.01
C VAL A 60 -8.00 1.14 -3.11
N PHE A 61 -7.90 0.42 -4.23
CA PHE A 61 -7.11 0.88 -5.39
C PHE A 61 -7.93 1.84 -6.24
N ASP A 62 -7.23 2.78 -6.87
CA ASP A 62 -7.88 3.67 -7.83
C ASP A 62 -8.03 2.96 -9.18
N LYS A 63 -8.56 3.69 -10.18
CA LYS A 63 -8.82 3.12 -11.51
C LYS A 63 -7.55 2.60 -12.20
N SER A 64 -6.41 3.21 -11.94
CA SER A 64 -5.15 2.78 -12.55
C SER A 64 -4.60 1.52 -11.92
N GLY A 65 -4.99 1.20 -10.68
CA GLY A 65 -4.41 0.13 -9.90
C GLY A 65 -3.01 0.43 -9.40
N MET A 66 -2.51 1.65 -9.62
CA MET A 66 -1.16 2.04 -9.24
C MET A 66 -1.13 2.91 -8.00
N SER A 67 -2.29 3.28 -7.48
CA SER A 67 -2.41 4.09 -6.26
C SER A 67 -3.50 3.50 -5.38
N PHE A 68 -3.32 3.56 -4.08
CA PHE A 68 -4.33 3.04 -3.16
C PHE A 68 -4.37 3.82 -1.85
N THR A 69 -5.53 3.73 -1.20
CA THR A 69 -5.75 4.26 0.14
C THR A 69 -6.18 3.13 1.06
N LEU A 70 -6.22 3.40 2.35
CA LEU A 70 -6.65 2.44 3.36
C LEU A 70 -7.96 2.88 3.99
N GLU A 71 -8.80 1.92 4.28
CA GLU A 71 -10.05 2.15 5.00
C GLU A 71 -10.22 1.19 6.15
#